data_2823f55e9c5f874717a747d0c4693056
#
_entry.id   2823f55e9c5f874717a747d0c4693056
#
_cell.length_a   1.000
_cell.length_b   1.000
_cell.length_c   1.000
_cell.angle_alpha   90.00
_cell.angle_beta   90.00
_cell.angle_gamma   90.00
#
_symmetry.space_group_name_H-M   'P 1'
#
loop_
_entity.id
_entity.type
_entity.pdbx_description
1 polymer ?
#
loop_
_entity_poly.entity_id
_entity_poly.type
_entity_poly.pdbx_seq_one_letter_code
_entity_poly.pdbx_strand_id
1 'polypeptide(L)'
;MAENMNEELRWRITSFFDYWRERHAFIRDLDFSKHSHEANVLLWASLDALSNLWAENKKIGSNQCSRGKRNIFDAFLARYGGDLFQLVSLPDIWNRVDKGNAADLPENIRTFLSTIGGRHTPTDMEERSTRSPSNDWSLDAIITTTKENFPEADGKALKDWLTLSRYGAIAYKQMRSAYIHEGRSGKGTHSFELYGSAIRPTYLSSVYTTPPIIGFKIEFMLRVLGCCIHAFEADALALQADPVPEQ
;
A
#
# COMPACT_ATOMS: atom_id res chain seq x y z
N MET A 1 30.12 17.55 -11.40
CA MET A 1 30.39 16.89 -12.68
C MET A 1 29.62 15.60 -12.68
N ALA A 2 28.60 15.46 -13.53
CA ALA A 2 27.90 14.18 -13.69
C ALA A 2 28.88 13.25 -14.42
N GLU A 3 29.37 12.20 -13.75
CA GLU A 3 30.07 11.11 -14.44
C GLU A 3 29.12 10.57 -15.52
N ASN A 4 29.64 10.49 -16.76
CA ASN A 4 28.87 9.92 -17.86
C ASN A 4 28.54 8.46 -17.49
N MET A 5 27.25 8.17 -17.29
CA MET A 5 26.77 6.81 -17.11
C MET A 5 27.24 5.97 -18.30
N ASN A 6 27.74 4.77 -18.03
CA ASN A 6 28.08 3.79 -19.06
C ASN A 6 26.84 3.51 -19.93
N GLU A 7 26.99 3.62 -21.26
CA GLU A 7 25.89 3.40 -22.23
C GLU A 7 25.27 2.01 -22.08
N GLU A 8 26.09 1.00 -21.80
CA GLU A 8 25.62 -0.38 -21.55
C GLU A 8 24.70 -0.45 -20.33
N LEU A 9 25.08 0.18 -19.22
CA LEU A 9 24.24 0.24 -18.01
C LEU A 9 22.93 0.98 -18.29
N ARG A 10 22.98 2.09 -19.00
CA ARG A 10 21.81 2.85 -19.40
C ARG A 10 20.85 1.99 -20.24
N TRP A 11 21.39 1.28 -21.21
CA TRP A 11 20.60 0.37 -22.04
C TRP A 11 19.96 -0.74 -21.22
N ARG A 12 20.68 -1.37 -20.28
CA ARG A 12 20.15 -2.40 -19.38
C ARG A 12 19.01 -1.86 -18.53
N ILE A 13 19.17 -0.68 -17.92
CA ILE A 13 18.12 -0.03 -17.13
C ILE A 13 16.89 0.21 -18.00
N THR A 14 17.06 0.85 -19.17
CA THR A 14 15.94 1.17 -20.05
C THR A 14 15.21 -0.09 -20.52
N SER A 15 15.93 -1.12 -20.97
CA SER A 15 15.35 -2.39 -21.43
C SER A 15 14.56 -3.11 -20.31
N PHE A 16 15.05 -3.06 -19.07
CA PHE A 16 14.34 -3.61 -17.92
C PHE A 16 13.00 -2.90 -17.72
N PHE A 17 12.97 -1.57 -17.74
CA PHE A 17 11.74 -0.83 -17.52
C PHE A 17 10.81 -0.84 -18.74
N ASP A 18 11.32 -0.99 -19.98
CA ASP A 18 10.50 -1.24 -21.18
C ASP A 18 9.69 -2.52 -21.04
N TYR A 19 10.29 -3.61 -20.57
CA TYR A 19 9.56 -4.84 -20.28
C TYR A 19 8.38 -4.63 -19.30
N TRP A 20 8.57 -3.83 -18.25
CA TRP A 20 7.50 -3.54 -17.30
C TRP A 20 6.44 -2.59 -17.87
N ARG A 21 6.82 -1.67 -18.74
CA ARG A 21 5.87 -0.81 -19.49
C ARG A 21 5.00 -1.62 -20.45
N GLU A 22 5.56 -2.59 -21.14
CA GLU A 22 4.81 -3.51 -22.00
C GLU A 22 3.80 -4.34 -21.21
N ARG A 23 4.19 -4.87 -20.05
CA ARG A 23 3.29 -5.59 -19.16
C ARG A 23 2.18 -4.70 -18.61
N HIS A 24 2.50 -3.49 -18.20
CA HIS A 24 1.51 -2.50 -17.76
C HIS A 24 0.51 -2.19 -18.87
N ALA A 25 0.98 -1.97 -20.10
CA ALA A 25 0.12 -1.74 -21.27
C ALA A 25 -0.76 -2.96 -21.55
N PHE A 26 -0.22 -4.17 -21.52
CA PHE A 26 -0.99 -5.40 -21.69
C PHE A 26 -2.14 -5.52 -20.68
N ILE A 27 -1.88 -5.27 -19.39
CA ILE A 27 -2.93 -5.34 -18.35
C ILE A 27 -3.98 -4.27 -18.58
N ARG A 28 -3.56 -3.04 -18.92
CA ARG A 28 -4.48 -1.91 -19.19
C ARG A 28 -5.43 -2.18 -20.34
N ASP A 29 -4.96 -2.88 -21.37
CA ASP A 29 -5.69 -3.14 -22.61
C ASP A 29 -6.63 -4.37 -22.51
N LEU A 30 -6.64 -5.07 -21.36
CA LEU A 30 -7.60 -6.13 -21.08
C LEU A 30 -9.02 -5.57 -20.89
N ASP A 31 -10.01 -6.28 -21.40
CA ASP A 31 -11.43 -6.02 -21.11
C ASP A 31 -11.75 -6.48 -19.68
N PHE A 32 -11.78 -5.54 -18.73
CA PHE A 32 -12.02 -5.86 -17.31
C PHE A 32 -13.41 -6.42 -17.04
N SER A 33 -14.37 -6.23 -17.95
CA SER A 33 -15.70 -6.85 -17.81
C SER A 33 -15.64 -8.38 -17.96
N LYS A 34 -14.63 -8.89 -18.67
CA LYS A 34 -14.44 -10.33 -18.96
C LYS A 34 -13.22 -10.91 -18.22
N HIS A 35 -12.16 -10.10 -18.02
CA HIS A 35 -10.85 -10.53 -17.56
C HIS A 35 -10.42 -9.84 -16.27
N SER A 36 -11.39 -9.47 -15.42
CA SER A 36 -11.10 -8.76 -14.16
C SER A 36 -10.19 -9.57 -13.24
N HIS A 37 -10.37 -10.90 -13.19
CA HIS A 37 -9.55 -11.76 -12.36
C HIS A 37 -8.10 -11.80 -12.85
N GLU A 38 -7.90 -12.10 -14.14
CA GLU A 38 -6.57 -12.18 -14.76
C GLU A 38 -5.83 -10.85 -14.66
N ALA A 39 -6.52 -9.76 -14.91
CA ALA A 39 -5.97 -8.41 -14.80
C ALA A 39 -5.50 -8.11 -13.37
N ASN A 40 -6.28 -8.47 -12.34
CA ASN A 40 -5.88 -8.32 -10.95
C ASN A 40 -4.67 -9.20 -10.61
N VAL A 41 -4.67 -10.48 -11.00
CA VAL A 41 -3.53 -11.39 -10.74
C VAL A 41 -2.25 -10.82 -11.36
N LEU A 42 -2.29 -10.40 -12.62
CA LEU A 42 -1.12 -9.83 -13.31
C LEU A 42 -0.64 -8.53 -12.67
N LEU A 43 -1.57 -7.64 -12.31
CA LEU A 43 -1.27 -6.38 -11.66
C LEU A 43 -0.55 -6.59 -10.31
N TRP A 44 -1.15 -7.41 -9.44
CA TRP A 44 -0.60 -7.65 -8.10
C TRP A 44 0.70 -8.44 -8.14
N ALA A 45 0.86 -9.37 -9.09
CA ALA A 45 2.11 -10.07 -9.33
C ALA A 45 3.21 -9.12 -9.83
N SER A 46 2.88 -8.16 -10.70
CA SER A 46 3.83 -7.16 -11.20
C SER A 46 4.34 -6.24 -10.08
N LEU A 47 3.44 -5.72 -9.24
CA LEU A 47 3.83 -4.91 -8.08
C LEU A 47 4.67 -5.69 -7.08
N ASP A 48 4.33 -6.95 -6.83
CA ASP A 48 5.09 -7.83 -5.93
C ASP A 48 6.50 -8.10 -6.48
N ALA A 49 6.62 -8.41 -7.76
CA ALA A 49 7.91 -8.65 -8.39
C ALA A 49 8.80 -7.40 -8.37
N LEU A 50 8.27 -6.22 -8.74
CA LEU A 50 9.01 -4.97 -8.67
C LEU A 50 9.46 -4.65 -7.25
N SER A 51 8.61 -4.87 -6.25
CA SER A 51 8.96 -4.63 -4.85
C SER A 51 10.09 -5.53 -4.35
N ASN A 52 10.11 -6.80 -4.76
CA ASN A 52 11.17 -7.73 -4.41
C ASN A 52 12.49 -7.34 -5.09
N LEU A 53 12.49 -7.07 -6.40
CA LEU A 53 13.66 -6.60 -7.14
C LEU A 53 14.24 -5.31 -6.54
N TRP A 54 13.37 -4.37 -6.18
CA TRP A 54 13.78 -3.16 -5.47
C TRP A 54 14.45 -3.47 -4.14
N ALA A 55 13.87 -4.36 -3.31
CA ALA A 55 14.40 -4.67 -1.99
C ALA A 55 15.74 -5.43 -2.06
N GLU A 56 15.95 -6.24 -3.08
CA GLU A 56 17.20 -6.97 -3.33
C GLU A 56 18.32 -6.06 -3.83
N ASN A 57 17.97 -4.91 -4.40
CA ASN A 57 18.93 -3.95 -4.91
C ASN A 57 19.57 -3.14 -3.78
N LYS A 58 20.84 -3.42 -3.49
CA LYS A 58 21.59 -2.79 -2.39
C LYS A 58 21.77 -1.27 -2.55
N LYS A 59 21.83 -0.78 -3.80
CA LYS A 59 22.01 0.64 -4.10
C LYS A 59 20.71 1.43 -3.99
N ILE A 60 19.59 0.86 -4.46
CA ILE A 60 18.30 1.53 -4.54
C ILE A 60 17.42 1.19 -3.34
N GLY A 61 17.33 -0.09 -2.97
CA GLY A 61 16.44 -0.62 -1.93
C GLY A 61 16.96 -0.49 -0.50
N SER A 62 18.19 -0.03 -0.29
CA SER A 62 18.75 0.25 1.04
C SER A 62 18.61 -0.91 2.05
N ASN A 63 18.97 -2.14 1.67
CA ASN A 63 18.94 -3.32 2.55
C ASN A 63 17.57 -3.68 3.15
N GLN A 64 16.48 -3.51 2.40
CA GLN A 64 15.14 -3.87 2.87
C GLN A 64 14.89 -5.39 2.90
N CYS A 65 15.81 -6.22 2.37
CA CYS A 65 15.65 -7.69 2.27
C CYS A 65 15.41 -8.40 3.61
N SER A 66 15.85 -7.84 4.74
CA SER A 66 15.61 -8.41 6.07
C SER A 66 14.17 -8.27 6.56
N ARG A 67 13.34 -7.52 5.86
CA ARG A 67 11.94 -7.30 6.20
C ARG A 67 11.07 -8.35 5.51
N GLY A 68 10.06 -8.87 6.20
CA GLY A 68 9.10 -9.79 5.59
C GLY A 68 8.42 -9.18 4.34
N LYS A 69 8.02 -10.03 3.38
CA LYS A 69 7.47 -9.63 2.06
C LYS A 69 6.40 -8.53 2.11
N ARG A 70 5.51 -8.57 3.11
CA ARG A 70 4.49 -7.53 3.32
C ARG A 70 5.12 -6.16 3.58
N ASN A 71 6.15 -6.10 4.40
CA ASN A 71 6.81 -4.84 4.74
C ASN A 71 7.64 -4.31 3.57
N ILE A 72 8.22 -5.19 2.75
CA ILE A 72 8.91 -4.84 1.51
C ILE A 72 7.91 -4.19 0.53
N PHE A 73 6.79 -4.86 0.28
CA PHE A 73 5.74 -4.38 -0.61
C PHE A 73 5.18 -3.02 -0.15
N ASP A 74 4.88 -2.89 1.15
CA ASP A 74 4.40 -1.64 1.74
C ASP A 74 5.43 -0.51 1.60
N ALA A 75 6.71 -0.77 1.91
CA ALA A 75 7.78 0.21 1.78
C ALA A 75 8.00 0.65 0.32
N PHE A 76 7.89 -0.28 -0.64
CA PHE A 76 7.97 0.02 -2.07
C PHE A 76 6.84 0.94 -2.52
N LEU A 77 5.60 0.61 -2.16
CA LEU A 77 4.45 1.47 -2.49
C LEU A 77 4.51 2.83 -1.80
N ALA A 78 4.97 2.88 -0.55
CA ALA A 78 5.17 4.15 0.14
C ALA A 78 6.21 5.05 -0.52
N ARG A 79 7.22 4.46 -1.19
CA ARG A 79 8.25 5.22 -1.91
C ARG A 79 7.80 5.66 -3.30
N TYR A 80 7.10 4.79 -4.03
CA TYR A 80 6.86 4.97 -5.47
C TYR A 80 5.39 5.03 -5.87
N GLY A 81 4.48 4.59 -4.99
CA GLY A 81 3.04 4.50 -5.29
C GLY A 81 2.25 5.80 -5.10
N GLY A 82 2.92 6.86 -4.62
CA GLY A 82 2.32 8.18 -4.35
C GLY A 82 1.89 8.39 -2.89
N ASP A 83 1.50 9.62 -2.58
CA ASP A 83 1.29 10.12 -1.21
C ASP A 83 0.26 9.31 -0.41
N LEU A 84 -0.75 8.74 -1.06
CA LEU A 84 -1.76 7.91 -0.38
C LEU A 84 -1.15 6.70 0.32
N PHE A 85 -0.05 6.14 -0.19
CA PHE A 85 0.62 5.01 0.45
C PHE A 85 1.50 5.39 1.64
N GLN A 86 1.65 6.70 1.91
CA GLN A 86 2.23 7.21 3.15
C GLN A 86 1.22 7.22 4.30
N LEU A 87 -0.07 7.10 4.00
CA LEU A 87 -1.14 7.17 4.99
C LEU A 87 -1.39 5.82 5.65
N VAL A 88 -1.92 5.91 6.86
CA VAL A 88 -2.39 4.79 7.68
C VAL A 88 -3.91 4.85 7.73
N SER A 89 -4.57 3.75 7.40
CA SER A 89 -6.03 3.64 7.49
C SER A 89 -6.48 3.68 8.95
N LEU A 90 -7.08 4.79 9.37
CA LEU A 90 -7.66 4.90 10.71
C LEU A 90 -8.78 3.87 10.95
N PRO A 91 -9.68 3.58 9.99
CA PRO A 91 -10.65 2.50 10.15
C PRO A 91 -10.03 1.12 10.36
N ASP A 92 -8.88 0.83 9.71
CA ASP A 92 -8.19 -0.44 9.97
C ASP A 92 -7.57 -0.48 11.37
N ILE A 93 -7.05 0.65 11.88
CA ILE A 93 -6.61 0.78 13.27
C ILE A 93 -7.76 0.43 14.22
N TRP A 94 -8.93 1.05 14.07
CA TRP A 94 -10.11 0.79 14.92
C TRP A 94 -10.51 -0.68 14.88
N ASN A 95 -10.61 -1.26 13.68
CA ASN A 95 -10.95 -2.67 13.49
C ASN A 95 -9.95 -3.61 14.16
N ARG A 96 -8.66 -3.28 14.12
CA ARG A 96 -7.61 -4.10 14.78
C ARG A 96 -7.67 -3.98 16.30
N VAL A 97 -7.96 -2.79 16.83
CA VAL A 97 -8.17 -2.60 18.28
C VAL A 97 -9.40 -3.37 18.73
N ASP A 98 -10.54 -3.23 18.05
CA ASP A 98 -11.79 -3.92 18.35
C ASP A 98 -11.65 -5.46 18.34
N LYS A 99 -10.83 -5.99 17.44
CA LYS A 99 -10.54 -7.44 17.33
C LYS A 99 -9.51 -7.95 18.34
N GLY A 100 -9.03 -7.11 19.23
CA GLY A 100 -7.99 -7.48 20.20
C GLY A 100 -6.58 -7.67 19.61
N ASN A 101 -6.37 -7.28 18.34
CA ASN A 101 -5.06 -7.40 17.67
C ASN A 101 -4.04 -6.31 18.11
N ALA A 102 -4.29 -5.68 19.23
CA ALA A 102 -3.44 -4.65 19.84
C ALA A 102 -3.02 -5.04 21.27
N ALA A 103 -3.03 -6.33 21.59
CA ALA A 103 -2.71 -6.82 22.94
C ALA A 103 -1.32 -6.43 23.43
N ASP A 104 -0.36 -6.26 22.49
CA ASP A 104 1.02 -5.84 22.81
C ASP A 104 1.17 -4.34 23.13
N LEU A 105 0.11 -3.55 22.89
CA LEU A 105 0.09 -2.12 23.24
C LEU A 105 -0.57 -1.91 24.61
N PRO A 106 -0.08 -0.93 25.41
CA PRO A 106 -0.70 -0.52 26.67
C PRO A 106 -2.19 -0.14 26.48
N GLU A 107 -3.01 -0.38 27.50
CA GLU A 107 -4.47 -0.18 27.42
C GLU A 107 -4.86 1.27 27.14
N ASN A 108 -4.18 2.24 27.76
CA ASN A 108 -4.38 3.65 27.53
C ASN A 108 -4.14 4.03 26.06
N ILE A 109 -3.08 3.48 25.44
CA ILE A 109 -2.77 3.70 24.01
C ILE A 109 -3.83 3.02 23.13
N ARG A 110 -4.28 1.80 23.46
CA ARG A 110 -5.36 1.12 22.72
C ARG A 110 -6.65 1.94 22.74
N THR A 111 -7.02 2.44 23.91
CA THR A 111 -8.22 3.28 24.07
C THR A 111 -8.12 4.55 23.23
N PHE A 112 -6.97 5.23 23.25
CA PHE A 112 -6.73 6.39 22.40
C PHE A 112 -6.84 6.05 20.91
N LEU A 113 -6.16 5.00 20.45
CA LEU A 113 -6.18 4.58 19.04
C LEU A 113 -7.56 4.12 18.57
N SER A 114 -8.42 3.63 19.47
CA SER A 114 -9.80 3.23 19.13
C SER A 114 -10.70 4.38 18.73
N THR A 115 -10.34 5.62 19.08
CA THR A 115 -11.12 6.84 18.82
C THR A 115 -10.37 7.88 17.97
N ILE A 116 -9.09 7.65 17.69
CA ILE A 116 -8.25 8.61 16.95
C ILE A 116 -8.90 9.01 15.62
N GLY A 117 -8.80 10.29 15.28
CA GLY A 117 -9.30 10.83 14.01
C GLY A 117 -10.83 10.87 13.88
N GLY A 118 -11.54 10.86 15.00
CA GLY A 118 -13.00 11.05 15.04
C GLY A 118 -13.74 9.82 14.47
N ARG A 119 -13.61 8.69 15.15
CA ARG A 119 -14.35 7.49 14.78
C ARG A 119 -15.85 7.77 14.81
N HIS A 120 -16.50 7.51 13.68
CA HIS A 120 -17.94 7.50 13.55
C HIS A 120 -18.43 6.07 13.33
N THR A 121 -19.50 5.68 14.01
CA THR A 121 -20.16 4.38 13.86
C THR A 121 -21.60 4.64 13.41
N PRO A 122 -22.00 4.19 12.20
CA PRO A 122 -23.38 4.31 11.74
C PRO A 122 -24.36 3.64 12.72
N THR A 123 -25.45 4.34 13.03
CA THR A 123 -26.45 3.86 13.99
C THR A 123 -27.62 3.16 13.34
N ASP A 124 -27.85 3.41 12.04
CA ASP A 124 -28.90 2.77 11.26
C ASP A 124 -28.43 2.33 9.86
N MET A 125 -29.27 1.60 9.12
CA MET A 125 -28.94 1.07 7.80
C MET A 125 -28.90 2.15 6.70
N GLU A 126 -29.49 3.30 6.92
CA GLU A 126 -29.56 4.42 5.96
C GLU A 126 -28.37 5.35 6.17
N GLU A 127 -27.80 5.38 7.36
CA GLU A 127 -26.65 6.19 7.69
C GLU A 127 -25.40 5.70 6.94
N ARG A 128 -24.84 6.57 6.11
CA ARG A 128 -23.61 6.32 5.37
C ARG A 128 -22.52 7.27 5.82
N SER A 129 -21.45 6.75 6.34
CA SER A 129 -20.25 7.55 6.61
C SER A 129 -19.58 7.95 5.29
N THR A 130 -19.33 9.25 5.12
CA THR A 130 -18.67 9.83 3.95
C THR A 130 -17.16 9.92 4.14
N ARG A 131 -16.55 8.94 4.81
CA ARG A 131 -15.11 8.96 5.06
C ARG A 131 -14.32 8.91 3.76
N SER A 132 -13.42 9.87 3.61
CA SER A 132 -12.44 9.91 2.52
C SER A 132 -11.07 9.39 3.02
N PRO A 133 -10.24 8.77 2.16
CA PRO A 133 -8.83 8.53 2.46
C PRO A 133 -8.05 9.77 2.88
N SER A 134 -8.46 10.96 2.46
CA SER A 134 -7.88 12.24 2.90
C SER A 134 -8.11 12.57 4.39
N ASN A 135 -9.00 11.85 5.06
CA ASN A 135 -9.20 11.95 6.51
C ASN A 135 -8.23 11.06 7.29
N ASP A 136 -7.44 10.24 6.61
CA ASP A 136 -6.45 9.38 7.24
C ASP A 136 -5.14 10.15 7.46
N TRP A 137 -4.37 9.69 8.41
CA TRP A 137 -3.17 10.38 8.87
C TRP A 137 -1.90 9.66 8.41
N SER A 138 -0.83 10.41 8.30
CA SER A 138 0.49 9.80 8.08
C SER A 138 0.92 9.02 9.33
N LEU A 139 1.82 8.05 9.10
CA LEU A 139 2.38 7.25 10.20
C LEU A 139 3.04 8.14 11.27
N ASP A 140 3.80 9.14 10.83
CA ASP A 140 4.51 10.04 11.73
C ASP A 140 3.55 10.94 12.51
N ALA A 141 2.46 11.42 11.90
CA ALA A 141 1.45 12.20 12.58
C ALA A 141 0.80 11.40 13.73
N ILE A 142 0.45 10.12 13.49
CA ILE A 142 -0.13 9.26 14.54
C ILE A 142 0.87 9.02 15.66
N ILE A 143 2.14 8.73 15.33
CA ILE A 143 3.19 8.50 16.33
C ILE A 143 3.41 9.75 17.17
N THR A 144 3.53 10.91 16.53
CA THR A 144 3.74 12.20 17.22
C THR A 144 2.59 12.49 18.17
N THR A 145 1.34 12.45 17.68
CA THR A 145 0.17 12.71 18.53
C THR A 145 0.03 11.70 19.67
N THR A 146 0.37 10.42 19.41
CA THR A 146 0.35 9.42 20.48
C THR A 146 1.39 9.72 21.55
N LYS A 147 2.62 10.14 21.18
CA LYS A 147 3.69 10.49 22.13
C LYS A 147 3.41 11.78 22.88
N GLU A 148 2.73 12.74 22.28
CA GLU A 148 2.28 13.96 22.97
C GLU A 148 1.31 13.64 24.10
N ASN A 149 0.43 12.64 23.91
CA ASN A 149 -0.51 12.20 24.95
C ASN A 149 0.08 11.16 25.92
N PHE A 150 1.04 10.37 25.47
CA PHE A 150 1.68 9.27 26.20
C PHE A 150 3.19 9.28 25.95
N PRO A 151 3.96 10.15 26.64
CA PRO A 151 5.41 10.31 26.40
C PRO A 151 6.22 9.02 26.60
N GLU A 152 5.73 8.10 27.44
CA GLU A 152 6.34 6.80 27.74
C GLU A 152 6.10 5.74 26.65
N ALA A 153 5.29 6.05 25.61
CA ALA A 153 4.97 5.10 24.56
C ALA A 153 6.23 4.62 23.82
N ASP A 154 6.40 3.31 23.70
CA ASP A 154 7.45 2.73 22.86
C ASP A 154 7.17 3.05 21.39
N GLY A 155 7.89 4.04 20.87
CA GLY A 155 7.72 4.51 19.50
C GLY A 155 8.06 3.45 18.46
N LYS A 156 8.93 2.47 18.77
CA LYS A 156 9.25 1.38 17.84
C LYS A 156 8.10 0.37 17.76
N ALA A 157 7.63 -0.10 18.92
CA ALA A 157 6.50 -1.02 18.98
C ALA A 157 5.24 -0.42 18.33
N LEU A 158 4.96 0.86 18.63
CA LEU A 158 3.86 1.61 18.03
C LEU A 158 4.01 1.71 16.50
N LYS A 159 5.20 2.07 16.00
CA LYS A 159 5.50 2.14 14.57
C LYS A 159 5.30 0.81 13.88
N ASP A 160 5.83 -0.26 14.44
CA ASP A 160 5.73 -1.62 13.88
C ASP A 160 4.26 -2.05 13.83
N TRP A 161 3.48 -1.74 14.87
CA TRP A 161 2.04 -2.04 14.90
C TRP A 161 1.26 -1.22 13.87
N LEU A 162 1.47 0.10 13.79
CA LEU A 162 0.76 1.00 12.87
C LEU A 162 1.08 0.72 11.40
N THR A 163 2.32 0.32 11.08
CA THR A 163 2.73 -0.02 9.71
C THR A 163 1.84 -1.10 9.10
N LEU A 164 1.28 -1.99 9.90
CA LEU A 164 0.35 -3.02 9.43
C LEU A 164 -0.99 -2.46 8.92
N SER A 165 -1.34 -1.24 9.28
CA SER A 165 -2.55 -0.53 8.84
C SER A 165 -2.28 0.50 7.73
N ARG A 166 -1.05 0.57 7.18
CA ARG A 166 -0.77 1.38 5.98
C ARG A 166 -1.46 0.78 4.76
N TYR A 167 -1.80 1.63 3.80
CA TYR A 167 -2.50 1.20 2.60
C TYR A 167 -1.76 0.12 1.81
N GLY A 168 -0.42 0.21 1.73
CA GLY A 168 0.41 -0.82 1.09
C GLY A 168 0.34 -2.16 1.81
N ALA A 169 0.38 -2.15 3.14
CA ALA A 169 0.28 -3.36 3.95
C ALA A 169 -1.11 -4.02 3.88
N ILE A 170 -2.18 -3.21 3.80
CA ILE A 170 -3.55 -3.69 3.59
C ILE A 170 -3.68 -4.27 2.18
N ALA A 171 -3.19 -3.55 1.15
CA ALA A 171 -3.20 -4.00 -0.23
C ALA A 171 -2.46 -5.33 -0.41
N TYR A 172 -1.29 -5.50 0.22
CA TYR A 172 -0.57 -6.78 0.21
C TYR A 172 -1.43 -7.92 0.77
N LYS A 173 -2.00 -7.73 1.95
CA LYS A 173 -2.75 -8.78 2.65
C LYS A 173 -4.07 -9.09 1.98
N GLN A 174 -4.84 -8.06 1.64
CA GLN A 174 -6.23 -8.20 1.21
C GLN A 174 -6.40 -8.32 -0.31
N MET A 175 -5.43 -7.88 -1.08
CA MET A 175 -5.48 -7.92 -2.54
C MET A 175 -4.42 -8.87 -3.09
N ARG A 176 -3.13 -8.55 -2.95
CA ARG A 176 -2.04 -9.38 -3.52
C ARG A 176 -2.11 -10.83 -3.04
N SER A 177 -2.12 -11.07 -1.73
CA SER A 177 -2.17 -12.43 -1.20
C SER A 177 -3.47 -13.14 -1.55
N ALA A 178 -4.60 -12.44 -1.45
CA ALA A 178 -5.91 -13.03 -1.69
C ALA A 178 -6.11 -13.38 -3.18
N TYR A 179 -5.74 -12.49 -4.12
CA TYR A 179 -5.84 -12.81 -5.55
C TYR A 179 -4.89 -13.93 -5.98
N ILE A 180 -3.66 -13.96 -5.47
CA ILE A 180 -2.68 -14.99 -5.84
C ILE A 180 -3.05 -16.38 -5.28
N HIS A 181 -3.64 -16.44 -4.08
CA HIS A 181 -3.92 -17.71 -3.40
C HIS A 181 -5.38 -18.14 -3.44
N GLU A 182 -6.32 -17.18 -3.45
CA GLU A 182 -7.75 -17.45 -3.34
C GLU A 182 -8.54 -17.03 -4.58
N GLY A 183 -7.92 -16.34 -5.52
CA GLY A 183 -8.57 -15.88 -6.75
C GLY A 183 -9.59 -14.76 -6.57
N ARG A 184 -9.60 -14.07 -5.43
CA ARG A 184 -10.56 -13.00 -5.11
C ARG A 184 -9.96 -12.00 -4.12
N SER A 185 -10.61 -10.87 -3.93
CA SER A 185 -10.25 -9.93 -2.86
C SER A 185 -10.50 -10.53 -1.47
N GLY A 186 -9.66 -10.15 -0.50
CA GLY A 186 -9.80 -10.58 0.90
C GLY A 186 -11.00 -9.95 1.60
N LYS A 187 -11.43 -10.56 2.69
CA LYS A 187 -12.62 -10.15 3.48
C LYS A 187 -12.48 -8.77 4.14
N GLY A 188 -11.27 -8.24 4.28
CA GLY A 188 -11.01 -6.92 4.89
C GLY A 188 -11.00 -5.77 3.89
N THR A 189 -11.48 -5.99 2.67
CA THR A 189 -11.60 -4.98 1.61
C THR A 189 -12.88 -5.17 0.82
N HIS A 190 -13.29 -4.18 0.03
CA HIS A 190 -14.44 -4.27 -0.85
C HIS A 190 -14.04 -4.12 -2.32
N SER A 191 -14.86 -4.66 -3.21
CA SER A 191 -14.74 -4.55 -4.66
C SER A 191 -15.86 -3.72 -5.31
N PHE A 192 -16.71 -3.07 -4.52
CA PHE A 192 -17.83 -2.27 -5.03
C PHE A 192 -17.32 -1.06 -5.80
N GLU A 193 -18.06 -0.71 -6.85
CA GLU A 193 -17.87 0.53 -7.58
C GLU A 193 -18.51 1.69 -6.81
N LEU A 194 -17.64 2.52 -6.23
CA LEU A 194 -18.04 3.73 -5.53
C LEU A 194 -17.55 4.95 -6.32
N TYR A 195 -18.19 6.09 -6.12
CA TYR A 195 -17.80 7.33 -6.75
C TYR A 195 -16.31 7.64 -6.49
N GLY A 196 -15.57 7.88 -7.55
CA GLY A 196 -14.13 8.15 -7.48
C GLY A 196 -13.23 6.94 -7.26
N SER A 197 -13.78 5.69 -7.21
CA SER A 197 -12.98 4.48 -6.97
C SER A 197 -11.93 4.20 -8.07
N ALA A 198 -12.18 4.63 -9.30
CA ALA A 198 -11.22 4.52 -10.39
C ALA A 198 -10.01 5.44 -10.25
N ILE A 199 -10.08 6.48 -9.44
CA ILE A 199 -9.00 7.48 -9.27
C ILE A 199 -8.32 7.46 -7.92
N ARG A 200 -8.92 6.81 -6.91
CA ARG A 200 -8.38 6.68 -5.55
C ARG A 200 -8.98 5.49 -4.83
N PRO A 201 -8.36 4.98 -3.76
CA PRO A 201 -9.02 4.05 -2.85
C PRO A 201 -10.29 4.68 -2.28
N THR A 202 -11.28 3.86 -1.97
CA THR A 202 -12.56 4.31 -1.42
C THR A 202 -12.92 3.49 -0.19
N TYR A 203 -13.60 4.12 0.77
CA TYR A 203 -14.16 3.42 1.92
C TYR A 203 -15.60 3.02 1.67
N LEU A 204 -15.95 1.80 2.05
CA LEU A 204 -17.32 1.35 2.21
C LEU A 204 -17.67 1.39 3.69
N SER A 205 -18.68 2.18 4.03
CA SER A 205 -19.24 2.29 5.37
C SER A 205 -20.72 1.93 5.35
N SER A 206 -21.09 1.01 6.21
CA SER A 206 -22.48 0.61 6.48
C SER A 206 -22.54 -0.05 7.85
N VAL A 207 -23.74 -0.32 8.36
CA VAL A 207 -23.91 -1.10 9.60
C VAL A 207 -23.17 -2.44 9.58
N TYR A 208 -23.05 -3.08 8.39
CA TYR A 208 -22.36 -4.36 8.23
C TYR A 208 -20.85 -4.25 8.02
N THR A 209 -20.35 -3.05 7.72
CA THR A 209 -18.93 -2.78 7.47
C THR A 209 -18.40 -1.72 8.44
N THR A 210 -18.67 -1.92 9.73
CA THR A 210 -18.19 -1.07 10.81
C THR A 210 -17.06 -1.80 11.54
N PRO A 211 -15.86 -1.18 11.66
CA PRO A 211 -15.43 0.05 10.99
C PRO A 211 -15.40 -0.04 9.45
N PRO A 212 -15.39 1.10 8.73
CA PRO A 212 -15.35 1.11 7.26
C PRO A 212 -14.18 0.31 6.69
N ILE A 213 -14.42 -0.42 5.59
CA ILE A 213 -13.39 -1.16 4.87
C ILE A 213 -12.98 -0.45 3.60
N ILE A 214 -11.70 -0.54 3.24
CA ILE A 214 -11.15 0.12 2.06
C ILE A 214 -11.17 -0.79 0.84
N GLY A 215 -11.41 -0.21 -0.35
CA GLY A 215 -11.33 -0.91 -1.63
C GLY A 215 -10.30 -0.30 -2.57
N PHE A 216 -9.66 -1.16 -3.35
CA PHE A 216 -8.67 -0.78 -4.35
C PHE A 216 -9.16 -1.26 -5.72
N LYS A 217 -9.63 -0.32 -6.54
CA LYS A 217 -10.03 -0.63 -7.92
C LYS A 217 -8.82 -0.82 -8.81
N ILE A 218 -8.99 -1.67 -9.83
CA ILE A 218 -7.92 -2.02 -10.75
C ILE A 218 -7.39 -0.81 -11.51
N GLU A 219 -8.26 0.10 -11.93
CA GLU A 219 -7.89 1.32 -12.66
C GLU A 219 -7.00 2.24 -11.82
N PHE A 220 -7.30 2.36 -10.53
CA PHE A 220 -6.44 3.10 -9.59
C PHE A 220 -5.08 2.40 -9.46
N MET A 221 -5.08 1.10 -9.23
CA MET A 221 -3.84 0.35 -9.01
C MET A 221 -2.97 0.23 -10.27
N LEU A 222 -3.56 0.25 -11.47
CA LEU A 222 -2.82 0.37 -12.73
C LEU A 222 -2.05 1.67 -12.81
N ARG A 223 -2.66 2.79 -12.42
CA ARG A 223 -1.93 4.07 -12.35
C ARG A 223 -0.79 4.01 -11.34
N VAL A 224 -1.04 3.39 -10.18
CA VAL A 224 0.00 3.16 -9.17
C VAL A 224 1.16 2.34 -9.75
N LEU A 225 0.88 1.25 -10.47
CA LEU A 225 1.92 0.46 -11.15
C LEU A 225 2.71 1.32 -12.14
N GLY A 226 2.05 2.12 -12.96
CA GLY A 226 2.70 3.05 -13.87
C GLY A 226 3.61 4.06 -13.16
N CYS A 227 3.12 4.66 -12.06
CA CYS A 227 3.93 5.55 -11.21
C CYS A 227 5.15 4.83 -10.62
N CYS A 228 4.97 3.60 -10.11
CA CYS A 228 6.07 2.81 -9.56
C CYS A 228 7.14 2.50 -10.61
N ILE A 229 6.74 2.09 -11.82
CA ILE A 229 7.68 1.82 -12.93
C ILE A 229 8.50 3.08 -13.23
N HIS A 230 7.83 4.21 -13.43
CA HIS A 230 8.49 5.47 -13.78
C HIS A 230 9.45 5.98 -12.68
N ALA A 231 8.99 6.00 -11.43
CA ALA A 231 9.77 6.53 -10.33
C ALA A 231 10.94 5.61 -9.93
N PHE A 232 10.77 4.29 -10.03
CA PHE A 232 11.85 3.34 -9.80
C PHE A 232 12.93 3.43 -10.91
N GLU A 233 12.52 3.62 -12.17
CA GLU A 233 13.45 3.89 -13.27
C GLU A 233 14.27 5.17 -13.03
N ALA A 234 13.60 6.24 -12.62
CA ALA A 234 14.26 7.50 -12.31
C ALA A 234 15.32 7.33 -11.21
N ASP A 235 15.02 6.58 -10.14
CA ASP A 235 16.01 6.26 -9.10
C ASP A 235 17.15 5.40 -9.64
N ALA A 236 16.88 4.37 -10.46
CA ALA A 236 17.90 3.52 -11.07
C ALA A 236 18.87 4.31 -11.93
N LEU A 237 18.34 5.23 -12.74
CA LEU A 237 19.14 6.12 -13.59
C LEU A 237 19.97 7.11 -12.74
N ALA A 238 19.34 7.75 -11.75
CA ALA A 238 20.00 8.74 -10.88
C ALA A 238 21.13 8.12 -10.05
N LEU A 239 20.94 6.89 -9.57
CA LEU A 239 21.92 6.16 -8.76
C LEU A 239 22.90 5.32 -9.60
N GLN A 240 22.76 5.32 -10.91
CA GLN A 240 23.52 4.49 -11.84
C GLN A 240 23.56 3.03 -11.34
N ALA A 241 22.40 2.48 -11.04
CA ALA A 241 22.22 1.15 -10.47
C ALA A 241 21.41 0.26 -11.40
N ASP A 242 21.96 -0.91 -11.74
CA ASP A 242 21.21 -1.93 -12.46
C ASP A 242 20.04 -2.40 -11.59
N PRO A 243 18.78 -2.31 -12.10
CA PRO A 243 17.62 -2.77 -11.31
C PRO A 243 17.57 -4.28 -11.07
N VAL A 244 18.31 -5.05 -11.88
CA VAL A 244 18.47 -6.51 -11.68
C VAL A 244 19.61 -6.74 -10.70
N PRO A 245 19.38 -7.38 -9.54
CA PRO A 245 20.44 -7.69 -8.58
C PRO A 245 21.51 -8.58 -9.20
N GLU A 246 22.76 -8.32 -8.87
CA GLU A 246 23.86 -9.27 -9.16
C GLU A 246 23.61 -10.56 -8.37
N GLN A 247 23.65 -11.70 -9.08
CA GLN A 247 23.50 -13.04 -8.50
C GLN A 247 24.69 -13.41 -7.64
#